data_9895267ef9f2d551252b319172062a38
#
_entry.id   9895267ef9f2d551252b319172062a38
#
_cell.length_a   1.000
_cell.length_b   1.000
_cell.length_c   1.000
_cell.angle_alpha   90.00
_cell.angle_beta   90.00
_cell.angle_gamma   90.00
#
_symmetry.space_group_name_H-M   'P 1'
#
loop_
_entity.id
_entity.type
_entity.pdbx_description
1 polymer ?
#
loop_
_entity_poly.entity_id
_entity_poly.type
_entity_poly.pdbx_seq_one_letter_code
_entity_poly.pdbx_strand_id
1 'polypeptide(L)'
;NETLVLFIGRVTQPKFDDNANTMTLVCSTGESYLNRSILVRKFQKTCPNSIYDRWCGLKFNEWAFDVTITAINGLTISFTVNPTQVKDSEGNLVFEPDYQQLDEFGDPMFEQVPILDEFGNPVLDENNEPTFEAVPVMVQGDPVMEIKTYAAGYLNRGLFKKLGVYTFVVGNTANSVTLYREHVGLKVGDVIQLAPGCDQSSKTCDSTFHNGARFGGHPYMPGENPVLSQLIK
;
A
#
# COMPACT_ATOMS: atom_id res chain seq x y z
N ASN A 1 7.82 60.51 -15.02
CA ASN A 1 7.88 59.25 -15.80
C ASN A 1 6.54 58.54 -15.59
N GLU A 2 5.70 58.58 -16.61
CA GLU A 2 4.47 57.79 -16.60
C GLU A 2 4.81 56.35 -17.06
N THR A 3 4.42 55.40 -16.25
CA THR A 3 4.62 53.97 -16.60
C THR A 3 3.33 53.49 -17.27
N LEU A 4 3.40 53.20 -18.57
CA LEU A 4 2.29 52.60 -19.31
C LEU A 4 2.33 51.11 -19.19
N VAL A 5 1.29 50.51 -18.60
CA VAL A 5 1.12 49.06 -18.54
C VAL A 5 0.51 48.59 -19.85
N LEU A 6 1.33 47.87 -20.68
CA LEU A 6 0.91 47.42 -22.01
C LEU A 6 0.24 46.00 -21.95
N PHE A 7 0.58 45.20 -20.97
CA PHE A 7 0.07 43.84 -20.87
C PHE A 7 0.09 43.36 -19.43
N ILE A 8 -1.02 42.74 -18.99
CA ILE A 8 -1.13 41.98 -17.74
C ILE A 8 -1.55 40.57 -18.07
N GLY A 9 -0.75 39.60 -17.66
CA GLY A 9 -1.02 38.21 -17.95
C GLY A 9 -0.24 37.27 -17.08
N ARG A 10 -0.41 35.97 -17.31
CA ARG A 10 0.30 34.88 -16.63
C ARG A 10 1.27 34.22 -17.57
N VAL A 11 2.46 33.92 -17.09
CA VAL A 11 3.42 33.06 -17.81
C VAL A 11 2.84 31.64 -17.83
N THR A 12 2.64 31.09 -19.03
CA THR A 12 2.12 29.74 -19.25
C THR A 12 3.21 28.72 -19.53
N GLN A 13 4.24 29.13 -20.27
CA GLN A 13 5.32 28.24 -20.67
C GLN A 13 6.63 29.00 -20.88
N PRO A 14 7.68 28.73 -20.11
CA PRO A 14 9.04 29.15 -20.47
C PRO A 14 9.58 28.22 -21.55
N LYS A 15 10.21 28.77 -22.58
CA LYS A 15 10.98 28.06 -23.63
C LYS A 15 12.42 28.51 -23.54
N PHE A 16 13.33 27.56 -23.44
CA PHE A 16 14.77 27.81 -23.43
C PHE A 16 15.34 27.39 -24.78
N ASP A 17 16.19 28.23 -25.33
CA ASP A 17 16.98 27.91 -26.51
C ASP A 17 18.48 28.01 -26.14
N ASP A 18 19.07 26.84 -25.96
CA ASP A 18 20.47 26.72 -25.52
C ASP A 18 21.45 27.19 -26.58
N ASN A 19 21.09 27.12 -27.89
CA ASN A 19 21.94 27.56 -28.98
C ASN A 19 21.98 29.07 -29.07
N ALA A 20 20.85 29.72 -28.87
CA ALA A 20 20.72 31.17 -28.91
C ALA A 20 20.96 31.85 -27.56
N ASN A 21 21.12 31.05 -26.49
CA ASN A 21 21.21 31.49 -25.08
C ASN A 21 20.07 32.46 -24.71
N THR A 22 18.87 32.15 -25.16
CA THR A 22 17.66 32.98 -24.95
C THR A 22 16.57 32.21 -24.24
N MET A 23 15.80 32.96 -23.45
CA MET A 23 14.59 32.47 -22.81
C MET A 23 13.39 33.24 -23.34
N THR A 24 12.42 32.51 -23.89
CA THR A 24 11.15 33.07 -24.33
C THR A 24 10.04 32.72 -23.32
N LEU A 25 9.37 33.72 -22.78
CA LEU A 25 8.22 33.55 -21.92
C LEU A 25 6.92 33.66 -22.73
N VAL A 26 6.20 32.56 -22.85
CA VAL A 26 4.85 32.59 -23.43
C VAL A 26 3.86 33.00 -22.34
N CYS A 27 3.21 34.15 -22.57
CA CYS A 27 2.23 34.69 -21.61
C CYS A 27 0.82 34.62 -22.21
N SER A 28 -0.16 34.35 -21.36
CA SER A 28 -1.57 34.37 -21.73
C SER A 28 -2.34 35.42 -20.91
N THR A 29 -3.37 35.99 -21.54
CA THR A 29 -4.28 36.94 -20.86
C THR A 29 -5.15 36.25 -19.80
N GLY A 30 -5.79 37.01 -18.93
CA GLY A 30 -6.75 36.48 -17.95
C GLY A 30 -7.89 35.68 -18.55
N GLU A 31 -8.23 35.92 -19.83
CA GLU A 31 -9.28 35.17 -20.56
C GLU A 31 -8.92 33.68 -20.77
N SER A 32 -7.65 33.32 -20.66
CA SER A 32 -7.24 31.91 -20.71
C SER A 32 -7.91 31.05 -19.63
N TYR A 33 -8.41 31.67 -18.55
CA TYR A 33 -9.21 30.96 -17.53
C TYR A 33 -10.59 30.54 -18.05
N LEU A 34 -11.17 31.26 -19.01
CA LEU A 34 -12.47 30.95 -19.59
C LEU A 34 -12.44 29.65 -20.41
N ASN A 35 -11.29 29.31 -20.96
CA ASN A 35 -11.08 28.08 -21.73
C ASN A 35 -10.72 26.86 -20.86
N ARG A 36 -10.67 27.00 -19.51
CA ARG A 36 -10.43 25.85 -18.65
C ARG A 36 -11.68 25.00 -18.57
N SER A 37 -11.48 23.69 -18.73
CA SER A 37 -12.52 22.73 -18.41
C SER A 37 -12.85 22.83 -16.90
N ILE A 38 -14.01 23.38 -16.56
CA ILE A 38 -14.46 23.56 -15.17
C ILE A 38 -14.93 22.21 -14.60
N LEU A 39 -15.48 21.33 -15.46
CA LEU A 39 -15.93 20.01 -15.08
C LEU A 39 -14.82 18.99 -15.35
N VAL A 40 -14.07 18.67 -14.32
CA VAL A 40 -12.99 17.66 -14.37
C VAL A 40 -13.58 16.25 -14.44
N ARG A 41 -14.77 16.04 -13.86
CA ARG A 41 -15.44 14.75 -13.84
C ARG A 41 -16.34 14.58 -15.05
N LYS A 42 -16.14 13.51 -15.78
CA LYS A 42 -16.98 13.09 -16.91
C LYS A 42 -17.87 11.94 -16.48
N PHE A 43 -19.08 11.90 -17.00
CA PHE A 43 -19.93 10.71 -16.93
C PHE A 43 -19.34 9.64 -17.84
N GLN A 44 -18.86 8.56 -17.24
CA GLN A 44 -18.21 7.45 -17.94
C GLN A 44 -18.49 6.13 -17.23
N LYS A 45 -18.37 5.01 -17.96
CA LYS A 45 -18.61 3.67 -17.39
C LYS A 45 -17.58 3.31 -16.32
N THR A 46 -16.34 3.73 -16.52
CA THR A 46 -15.23 3.46 -15.60
C THR A 46 -15.16 4.50 -14.49
N CYS A 47 -14.55 4.14 -13.38
CA CYS A 47 -14.35 5.05 -12.28
C CYS A 47 -13.36 6.17 -12.67
N PRO A 48 -13.68 7.46 -12.48
CA PRO A 48 -12.78 8.58 -12.78
C PRO A 48 -11.73 8.82 -11.68
N ASN A 49 -11.86 8.13 -10.54
CA ASN A 49 -10.98 8.34 -9.40
C ASN A 49 -9.67 7.59 -9.59
N SER A 50 -8.57 8.16 -9.09
CA SER A 50 -7.32 7.42 -8.95
C SER A 50 -7.40 6.52 -7.72
N ILE A 51 -6.78 5.35 -7.79
CA ILE A 51 -6.71 4.48 -6.62
C ILE A 51 -5.94 5.18 -5.49
N TYR A 52 -6.39 5.00 -4.25
CA TYR A 52 -5.85 5.62 -3.03
C TYR A 52 -6.00 7.16 -2.96
N ASP A 53 -6.79 7.77 -3.85
CA ASP A 53 -7.11 9.18 -3.72
C ASP A 53 -8.23 9.41 -2.70
N ARG A 54 -8.48 10.70 -2.40
CA ARG A 54 -9.54 11.13 -1.48
C ARG A 54 -10.93 10.62 -1.87
N TRP A 55 -11.19 10.47 -3.15
CA TRP A 55 -12.50 10.10 -3.66
C TRP A 55 -12.69 8.58 -3.71
N CYS A 56 -11.63 7.85 -4.01
CA CYS A 56 -11.57 6.40 -3.90
C CYS A 56 -11.72 5.98 -2.43
N GLY A 57 -11.03 6.68 -1.52
CA GLY A 57 -11.14 6.49 -0.08
C GLY A 57 -10.43 5.26 0.46
N LEU A 58 -9.79 4.44 -0.39
CA LEU A 58 -8.88 3.40 0.05
C LEU A 58 -7.61 4.06 0.59
N LYS A 59 -7.03 3.49 1.64
CA LYS A 59 -5.76 3.97 2.19
C LYS A 59 -4.62 3.09 1.72
N PHE A 60 -3.59 3.70 1.16
CA PHE A 60 -2.41 2.98 0.67
C PHE A 60 -1.83 2.01 1.71
N ASN A 61 -1.67 2.46 2.94
CA ASN A 61 -1.02 1.67 3.99
C ASN A 61 -1.82 0.42 4.42
N GLU A 62 -3.13 0.36 4.16
CA GLU A 62 -3.96 -0.81 4.46
C GLU A 62 -3.79 -1.92 3.41
N TRP A 63 -3.37 -1.56 2.21
CA TRP A 63 -3.21 -2.47 1.06
C TRP A 63 -1.76 -2.70 0.68
N ALA A 64 -0.85 -1.87 1.20
CA ALA A 64 0.57 -1.98 0.90
C ALA A 64 1.21 -3.13 1.68
N PHE A 65 2.17 -3.77 1.03
CA PHE A 65 3.01 -4.79 1.64
C PHE A 65 4.48 -4.50 1.31
N ASP A 66 5.34 -4.94 2.20
CA ASP A 66 6.78 -4.71 2.11
C ASP A 66 7.44 -5.80 1.28
N VAL A 67 8.33 -5.38 0.39
CA VAL A 67 9.14 -6.27 -0.43
C VAL A 67 10.58 -5.81 -0.43
N THR A 68 11.50 -6.76 -0.56
CA THR A 68 12.93 -6.49 -0.68
C THR A 68 13.37 -6.61 -2.14
N ILE A 69 14.04 -5.60 -2.64
CA ILE A 69 14.56 -5.56 -4.02
C ILE A 69 15.68 -6.57 -4.17
N THR A 70 15.55 -7.48 -5.14
CA THR A 70 16.57 -8.49 -5.44
C THR A 70 17.42 -8.13 -6.68
N ALA A 71 16.83 -7.45 -7.66
CA ALA A 71 17.53 -6.96 -8.84
C ALA A 71 16.86 -5.72 -9.42
N ILE A 72 17.64 -4.87 -10.10
CA ILE A 72 17.17 -3.67 -10.80
C ILE A 72 17.68 -3.75 -12.23
N ASN A 73 16.77 -3.70 -13.19
CA ASN A 73 17.08 -3.65 -14.61
C ASN A 73 16.28 -2.53 -15.30
N GLY A 74 16.85 -1.32 -15.29
CA GLY A 74 16.18 -0.11 -15.77
C GLY A 74 14.88 0.16 -14.99
N LEU A 75 13.76 0.14 -15.69
CA LEU A 75 12.43 0.33 -15.09
C LEU A 75 11.85 -0.92 -14.41
N THR A 76 12.45 -2.09 -14.64
CA THR A 76 11.99 -3.36 -14.09
C THR A 76 12.76 -3.70 -12.82
N ILE A 77 12.03 -3.95 -11.75
CA ILE A 77 12.56 -4.26 -10.43
C ILE A 77 12.07 -5.65 -10.06
N SER A 78 13.01 -6.56 -9.78
CA SER A 78 12.70 -7.86 -9.20
C SER A 78 12.71 -7.75 -7.68
N PHE A 79 11.82 -8.49 -7.03
CA PHE A 79 11.66 -8.41 -5.59
C PHE A 79 11.30 -9.77 -4.97
N THR A 80 11.48 -9.86 -3.67
CA THR A 80 10.96 -10.94 -2.82
C THR A 80 10.01 -10.32 -1.81
N VAL A 81 8.83 -10.94 -1.64
CA VAL A 81 7.85 -10.49 -0.65
C VAL A 81 8.39 -10.80 0.74
N ASN A 82 8.38 -9.82 1.62
CA ASN A 82 8.79 -10.02 3.00
C ASN A 82 7.71 -10.80 3.76
N PRO A 83 8.11 -11.74 4.62
CA PRO A 83 7.16 -12.45 5.48
C PRO A 83 6.37 -11.46 6.33
N THR A 84 5.09 -11.71 6.48
CA THR A 84 4.22 -10.94 7.38
C THR A 84 3.67 -11.83 8.47
N GLN A 85 3.59 -11.32 9.69
CA GLN A 85 3.04 -12.07 10.79
C GLN A 85 1.53 -12.29 10.59
N VAL A 86 1.08 -13.52 10.77
CA VAL A 86 -0.32 -13.91 10.65
C VAL A 86 -1.12 -13.30 11.81
N LYS A 87 -2.32 -12.84 11.51
CA LYS A 87 -3.30 -12.36 12.50
C LYS A 87 -4.54 -13.24 12.42
N ASP A 88 -5.16 -13.46 13.58
CA ASP A 88 -6.44 -14.14 13.69
C ASP A 88 -7.60 -13.26 13.19
N SER A 89 -8.84 -13.80 13.25
CA SER A 89 -10.05 -13.10 12.85
C SER A 89 -10.38 -11.85 13.71
N GLU A 90 -9.78 -11.76 14.89
CA GLU A 90 -9.96 -10.64 15.83
C GLU A 90 -8.84 -9.60 15.69
N GLY A 91 -7.81 -9.89 14.89
CA GLY A 91 -6.68 -9.02 14.62
C GLY A 91 -5.48 -9.21 15.55
N ASN A 92 -5.52 -10.23 16.44
CA ASN A 92 -4.41 -10.56 17.31
C ASN A 92 -3.32 -11.32 16.55
N LEU A 93 -2.08 -11.19 17.00
CA LEU A 93 -0.95 -11.89 16.40
C LEU A 93 -1.00 -13.38 16.75
N VAL A 94 -0.81 -14.23 15.74
CA VAL A 94 -0.77 -15.68 15.91
C VAL A 94 0.65 -16.12 16.17
N PHE A 95 0.82 -16.93 17.20
CA PHE A 95 2.09 -17.55 17.58
C PHE A 95 1.97 -19.07 17.46
N GLU A 96 3.10 -19.75 17.28
CA GLU A 96 3.16 -21.19 17.47
C GLU A 96 2.78 -21.55 18.91
N PRO A 97 2.33 -22.78 19.19
CA PRO A 97 2.05 -23.20 20.56
C PRO A 97 3.29 -23.03 21.44
N ASP A 98 3.04 -22.59 22.68
CA ASP A 98 4.09 -22.49 23.69
C ASP A 98 4.72 -23.84 23.90
N TYR A 99 6.02 -23.87 24.05
CA TYR A 99 6.78 -25.10 24.25
C TYR A 99 7.61 -25.03 25.54
N GLN A 100 7.85 -26.20 26.13
CA GLN A 100 8.70 -26.30 27.30
C GLN A 100 10.15 -26.01 26.94
N GLN A 101 10.79 -25.14 27.69
CA GLN A 101 12.20 -24.83 27.50
C GLN A 101 13.05 -26.03 27.90
N LEU A 102 14.02 -26.35 27.07
CA LEU A 102 15.02 -27.40 27.31
C LEU A 102 16.35 -26.74 27.70
N ASP A 103 17.14 -27.45 28.51
CA ASP A 103 18.51 -27.07 28.82
C ASP A 103 19.49 -27.39 27.67
N GLU A 104 20.78 -27.14 27.87
CA GLU A 104 21.82 -27.42 26.87
C GLU A 104 22.02 -28.91 26.53
N PHE A 105 21.46 -29.82 27.37
CA PHE A 105 21.50 -31.27 27.17
C PHE A 105 20.20 -31.80 26.57
N GLY A 106 19.19 -30.97 26.38
CA GLY A 106 17.88 -31.33 25.87
C GLY A 106 16.88 -31.81 26.95
N ASP A 107 17.18 -31.62 28.21
CA ASP A 107 16.29 -31.97 29.30
C ASP A 107 15.33 -30.83 29.64
N PRO A 108 14.07 -31.12 30.04
CA PRO A 108 13.06 -30.11 30.37
C PRO A 108 13.48 -29.23 31.55
N MET A 109 13.41 -27.92 31.38
CA MET A 109 13.67 -26.97 32.45
C MET A 109 12.44 -26.78 33.34
N PHE A 110 12.64 -26.74 34.65
CA PHE A 110 11.60 -26.46 35.64
C PHE A 110 12.04 -25.32 36.54
N GLU A 111 11.09 -24.46 36.88
CA GLU A 111 11.24 -23.41 37.86
C GLU A 111 10.58 -23.86 39.18
N GLN A 112 11.26 -23.61 40.29
CA GLN A 112 10.72 -23.88 41.63
C GLN A 112 9.87 -22.69 42.06
N VAL A 113 8.55 -22.89 42.06
CA VAL A 113 7.59 -21.85 42.44
C VAL A 113 7.04 -22.18 43.84
N PRO A 114 7.03 -21.25 44.82
CA PRO A 114 6.48 -21.50 46.12
C PRO A 114 4.97 -21.79 46.03
N ILE A 115 4.51 -22.85 46.69
CA ILE A 115 3.10 -23.16 46.81
C ILE A 115 2.47 -22.14 47.76
N LEU A 116 1.44 -21.44 47.29
CA LEU A 116 0.73 -20.44 48.06
C LEU A 116 -0.64 -21.00 48.52
N ASP A 117 -1.07 -20.58 49.72
CA ASP A 117 -2.43 -20.84 50.20
C ASP A 117 -3.48 -19.93 49.53
N GLU A 118 -4.75 -20.09 49.87
CA GLU A 118 -5.85 -19.28 49.33
C GLU A 118 -5.75 -17.77 49.66
N PHE A 119 -4.89 -17.41 50.58
CA PHE A 119 -4.62 -16.02 50.99
C PHE A 119 -3.32 -15.44 50.39
N GLY A 120 -2.58 -16.24 49.59
CA GLY A 120 -1.36 -15.83 48.94
C GLY A 120 -0.11 -15.96 49.84
N ASN A 121 -0.17 -16.69 50.94
CA ASN A 121 1.00 -16.97 51.81
C ASN A 121 1.66 -18.29 51.39
N PRO A 122 2.99 -18.40 51.49
CA PRO A 122 3.65 -19.67 51.20
C PRO A 122 3.25 -20.78 52.17
N VAL A 123 2.92 -21.93 51.62
CA VAL A 123 2.63 -23.14 52.39
C VAL A 123 3.95 -23.67 52.95
N LEU A 124 4.00 -23.88 54.26
CA LEU A 124 5.21 -24.33 54.94
C LEU A 124 5.15 -25.85 55.20
N ASP A 125 6.29 -26.50 55.19
CA ASP A 125 6.47 -27.89 55.56
C ASP A 125 6.50 -28.11 57.08
N GLU A 126 6.72 -29.34 57.55
CA GLU A 126 6.83 -29.70 58.95
C GLU A 126 8.02 -29.02 59.68
N ASN A 127 9.00 -28.49 58.93
CA ASN A 127 10.14 -27.77 59.46
C ASN A 127 10.00 -26.23 59.40
N ASN A 128 8.78 -25.75 59.00
CA ASN A 128 8.46 -24.34 58.84
C ASN A 128 9.21 -23.67 57.67
N GLU A 129 9.58 -24.46 56.64
CA GLU A 129 10.21 -23.99 55.40
C GLU A 129 9.17 -23.94 54.26
N PRO A 130 9.23 -22.99 53.32
CA PRO A 130 8.30 -22.92 52.19
C PRO A 130 8.42 -24.13 51.28
N THR A 131 7.26 -24.70 50.94
CA THR A 131 7.17 -25.77 49.96
C THR A 131 7.17 -25.22 48.54
N PHE A 132 7.82 -25.94 47.63
CA PHE A 132 7.93 -25.54 46.20
C PHE A 132 7.36 -26.62 45.32
N GLU A 133 6.78 -26.17 44.19
CA GLU A 133 6.37 -27.04 43.12
C GLU A 133 7.27 -26.78 41.89
N ALA A 134 7.66 -27.85 41.21
CA ALA A 134 8.42 -27.77 39.98
C ALA A 134 7.45 -27.50 38.82
N VAL A 135 7.41 -26.26 38.33
CA VAL A 135 6.60 -25.86 37.21
C VAL A 135 7.45 -25.83 35.94
N PRO A 136 7.00 -26.42 34.84
CA PRO A 136 7.75 -26.38 33.57
C PRO A 136 7.91 -24.94 33.10
N VAL A 137 9.12 -24.56 32.74
CA VAL A 137 9.41 -23.24 32.13
C VAL A 137 8.88 -23.28 30.70
N MET A 138 7.81 -22.54 30.45
CA MET A 138 7.21 -22.42 29.12
C MET A 138 7.76 -21.20 28.41
N VAL A 139 8.07 -21.36 27.12
CA VAL A 139 8.51 -20.27 26.26
C VAL A 139 7.41 -20.05 25.21
N GLN A 140 7.05 -18.79 25.01
CA GLN A 140 6.11 -18.44 23.95
C GLN A 140 6.63 -18.93 22.61
N GLY A 141 5.78 -19.59 21.82
CA GLY A 141 6.12 -20.03 20.47
C GLY A 141 6.51 -18.87 19.55
N ASP A 142 7.23 -19.18 18.50
CA ASP A 142 7.63 -18.19 17.52
C ASP A 142 6.41 -17.60 16.78
N PRO A 143 6.49 -16.34 16.33
CA PRO A 143 5.41 -15.73 15.56
C PRO A 143 5.21 -16.47 14.23
N VAL A 144 3.96 -16.87 13.96
CA VAL A 144 3.61 -17.51 12.70
C VAL A 144 3.74 -16.50 11.56
N MET A 145 4.63 -16.80 10.60
CA MET A 145 4.92 -15.93 9.46
C MET A 145 4.37 -16.53 8.16
N GLU A 146 3.76 -15.70 7.34
CA GLU A 146 3.25 -16.07 6.02
C GLU A 146 3.91 -15.24 4.92
N ILE A 147 4.30 -15.89 3.84
CA ILE A 147 4.75 -15.22 2.61
C ILE A 147 3.60 -15.26 1.61
N LYS A 148 2.98 -14.12 1.39
CA LYS A 148 1.90 -13.99 0.40
C LYS A 148 2.47 -13.98 -1.01
N THR A 149 1.86 -14.75 -1.90
CA THR A 149 2.17 -14.72 -3.33
C THR A 149 1.11 -13.93 -4.08
N TYR A 150 1.53 -13.12 -5.03
CA TYR A 150 0.64 -12.26 -5.80
C TYR A 150 0.66 -12.68 -7.28
N ALA A 151 -0.52 -12.80 -7.86
CA ALA A 151 -0.67 -13.16 -9.27
C ALA A 151 -0.09 -12.08 -10.19
N ALA A 152 0.37 -12.49 -11.37
CA ALA A 152 0.72 -11.56 -12.43
C ALA A 152 -0.48 -10.65 -12.76
N GLY A 153 -0.23 -9.36 -12.93
CA GLY A 153 -1.28 -8.37 -13.18
C GLY A 153 -1.89 -7.74 -11.93
N TYR A 154 -1.75 -8.33 -10.74
CA TYR A 154 -2.34 -7.82 -9.50
C TYR A 154 -1.86 -6.41 -9.12
N LEU A 155 -0.59 -6.11 -9.40
CA LEU A 155 0.01 -4.80 -9.11
C LEU A 155 -0.09 -3.82 -10.29
N ASN A 156 -0.65 -4.22 -11.43
CA ASN A 156 -0.80 -3.34 -12.59
C ASN A 156 -1.63 -2.11 -12.22
N ARG A 157 -1.15 -0.92 -12.59
CA ARG A 157 -1.74 0.37 -12.22
C ARG A 157 -1.74 0.64 -10.71
N GLY A 158 -0.96 -0.14 -9.96
CA GLY A 158 -0.73 0.06 -8.54
C GLY A 158 0.31 1.12 -8.25
N LEU A 159 0.66 1.23 -6.98
CA LEU A 159 1.64 2.19 -6.50
C LEU A 159 2.84 1.48 -5.90
N PHE A 160 3.99 1.97 -6.26
CA PHE A 160 5.28 1.74 -5.65
C PHE A 160 5.61 2.93 -4.75
N LYS A 161 6.09 2.69 -3.53
CA LYS A 161 6.48 3.75 -2.60
C LYS A 161 7.83 3.44 -1.97
N LYS A 162 8.74 4.43 -2.00
CA LYS A 162 9.98 4.44 -1.23
C LYS A 162 10.20 5.84 -0.65
N LEU A 163 10.51 5.93 0.64
CA LEU A 163 10.81 7.18 1.34
C LEU A 163 9.80 8.30 1.08
N GLY A 164 8.51 7.95 1.00
CA GLY A 164 7.44 8.93 0.75
C GLY A 164 7.22 9.31 -0.71
N VAL A 165 8.07 8.85 -1.62
CA VAL A 165 7.92 9.09 -3.07
C VAL A 165 7.13 7.96 -3.71
N TYR A 166 6.08 8.32 -4.45
CA TYR A 166 5.21 7.37 -5.15
C TYR A 166 5.53 7.31 -6.64
N THR A 167 5.48 6.10 -7.19
CA THR A 167 5.59 5.84 -8.63
C THR A 167 4.55 4.82 -9.05
N PHE A 168 3.97 4.98 -10.23
CA PHE A 168 3.01 4.01 -10.76
C PHE A 168 3.70 2.76 -11.28
N VAL A 169 3.06 1.62 -11.04
CA VAL A 169 3.43 0.32 -11.61
C VAL A 169 2.67 0.16 -12.94
N VAL A 170 3.40 -0.05 -14.01
CA VAL A 170 2.85 -0.26 -15.36
C VAL A 170 2.46 -1.71 -15.57
N GLY A 171 3.28 -2.63 -15.07
CA GLY A 171 3.08 -4.06 -15.20
C GLY A 171 3.76 -4.83 -14.08
N ASN A 172 3.28 -6.05 -13.82
CA ASN A 172 3.95 -6.96 -12.91
C ASN A 172 3.87 -8.42 -13.38
N THR A 173 4.91 -9.17 -13.05
CA THR A 173 4.90 -10.63 -12.97
C THR A 173 4.77 -11.06 -11.50
N ALA A 174 4.90 -12.35 -11.22
CA ALA A 174 4.87 -12.83 -9.83
C ALA A 174 5.92 -12.16 -8.93
N ASN A 175 7.14 -11.96 -9.45
CA ASN A 175 8.30 -11.52 -8.66
C ASN A 175 8.98 -10.26 -9.23
N SER A 176 8.33 -9.54 -10.16
CA SER A 176 8.87 -8.29 -10.69
C SER A 176 7.79 -7.27 -11.00
N VAL A 177 8.15 -6.00 -10.91
CA VAL A 177 7.32 -4.86 -11.32
C VAL A 177 8.06 -3.99 -12.31
N THR A 178 7.32 -3.43 -13.26
CA THR A 178 7.83 -2.40 -14.19
C THR A 178 7.25 -1.06 -13.77
N LEU A 179 8.12 -0.10 -13.48
CA LEU A 179 7.71 1.25 -13.08
C LEU A 179 7.45 2.14 -14.29
N TYR A 180 6.58 3.12 -14.12
CA TYR A 180 6.31 4.14 -15.14
C TYR A 180 7.52 5.04 -15.40
N ARG A 181 8.34 5.29 -14.39
CA ARG A 181 9.56 6.10 -14.46
C ARG A 181 10.61 5.56 -13.50
N GLU A 182 11.85 5.85 -13.76
CA GLU A 182 12.93 5.52 -12.85
C GLU A 182 12.74 6.21 -11.49
N HIS A 183 13.03 5.47 -10.46
CA HIS A 183 13.05 6.00 -9.10
C HIS A 183 14.50 6.16 -8.67
N VAL A 184 14.91 7.41 -8.47
CA VAL A 184 16.28 7.74 -8.11
C VAL A 184 16.66 7.15 -6.75
N GLY A 185 17.83 6.55 -6.67
CA GLY A 185 18.39 6.06 -5.41
C GLY A 185 17.91 4.68 -4.97
N LEU A 186 17.31 3.88 -5.87
CA LEU A 186 17.03 2.46 -5.61
C LEU A 186 18.32 1.65 -5.60
N LYS A 187 18.40 0.73 -4.63
CA LYS A 187 19.50 -0.24 -4.51
C LYS A 187 18.94 -1.63 -4.27
N VAL A 188 19.68 -2.64 -4.69
CA VAL A 188 19.40 -4.04 -4.32
C VAL A 188 19.52 -4.16 -2.80
N GLY A 189 18.58 -4.86 -2.18
CA GLY A 189 18.44 -4.98 -0.72
C GLY A 189 17.56 -3.91 -0.08
N ASP A 190 17.12 -2.88 -0.81
CA ASP A 190 16.17 -1.90 -0.27
C ASP A 190 14.81 -2.53 -0.01
N VAL A 191 14.19 -2.17 1.09
CA VAL A 191 12.79 -2.47 1.39
C VAL A 191 11.91 -1.35 0.83
N ILE A 192 10.91 -1.74 0.07
CA ILE A 192 9.95 -0.85 -0.59
C ILE A 192 8.53 -1.33 -0.32
N GLN A 193 7.56 -0.45 -0.52
CA GLN A 193 6.14 -0.76 -0.40
C GLN A 193 5.49 -0.83 -1.77
N LEU A 194 4.75 -1.91 -1.99
CA LEU A 194 3.91 -2.10 -3.16
C LEU A 194 2.45 -2.20 -2.74
N ALA A 195 1.56 -1.61 -3.52
CA ALA A 195 0.13 -1.73 -3.31
C ALA A 195 -0.57 -2.09 -4.62
N PRO A 196 -1.66 -2.91 -4.56
CA PRO A 196 -2.38 -3.36 -5.74
C PRO A 196 -2.96 -2.21 -6.55
N GLY A 197 -3.13 -2.46 -7.85
CA GLY A 197 -3.71 -1.49 -8.77
C GLY A 197 -5.20 -1.71 -9.02
N CYS A 198 -5.82 -0.72 -9.64
CA CYS A 198 -7.22 -0.75 -10.03
C CYS A 198 -7.38 -0.46 -11.52
N ASP A 199 -8.14 -1.29 -12.21
CA ASP A 199 -8.50 -1.12 -13.62
C ASP A 199 -9.67 -0.15 -13.84
N GLN A 200 -10.14 0.45 -12.75
CA GLN A 200 -11.28 1.38 -12.72
C GLN A 200 -12.63 0.73 -13.13
N SER A 201 -12.70 -0.59 -13.17
CA SER A 201 -13.97 -1.29 -13.38
C SER A 201 -14.77 -1.43 -12.09
N SER A 202 -16.11 -1.50 -12.20
CA SER A 202 -16.98 -1.76 -11.04
C SER A 202 -16.71 -3.13 -10.43
N LYS A 203 -16.38 -4.12 -11.28
CA LYS A 203 -16.09 -5.48 -10.84
C LYS A 203 -14.86 -5.51 -9.92
N THR A 204 -13.74 -4.94 -10.34
CA THR A 204 -12.52 -4.90 -9.53
C THR A 204 -12.72 -4.08 -8.24
N CYS A 205 -13.45 -2.96 -8.34
CA CYS A 205 -13.77 -2.12 -7.19
C CYS A 205 -14.54 -2.89 -6.11
N ASP A 206 -15.50 -3.72 -6.52
CA ASP A 206 -16.33 -4.49 -5.59
C ASP A 206 -15.66 -5.80 -5.14
N SER A 207 -15.19 -6.63 -6.09
CA SER A 207 -14.68 -7.97 -5.78
C SER A 207 -13.31 -7.96 -5.10
N THR A 208 -12.42 -7.04 -5.47
CA THR A 208 -11.05 -7.00 -4.95
C THR A 208 -10.92 -6.07 -3.76
N PHE A 209 -11.53 -4.89 -3.84
CA PHE A 209 -11.34 -3.84 -2.83
C PHE A 209 -12.54 -3.68 -1.90
N HIS A 210 -13.66 -4.39 -2.13
CA HIS A 210 -14.91 -4.25 -1.36
C HIS A 210 -15.35 -2.78 -1.21
N ASN A 211 -15.12 -1.98 -2.26
CA ASN A 211 -15.30 -0.54 -2.26
C ASN A 211 -16.36 -0.06 -3.26
N GLY A 212 -17.28 -0.94 -3.65
CA GLY A 212 -18.33 -0.67 -4.62
C GLY A 212 -19.18 0.56 -4.30
N ALA A 213 -19.41 0.84 -3.01
CA ALA A 213 -20.16 2.03 -2.55
C ALA A 213 -19.48 3.37 -2.92
N ARG A 214 -18.16 3.38 -3.15
CA ARG A 214 -17.39 4.55 -3.57
C ARG A 214 -17.02 4.54 -5.05
N PHE A 215 -17.58 3.60 -5.82
CA PHE A 215 -17.37 3.56 -7.25
C PHE A 215 -17.94 4.82 -7.91
N GLY A 216 -17.07 5.60 -8.54
CA GLY A 216 -17.46 6.90 -9.13
C GLY A 216 -17.91 6.83 -10.60
N GLY A 217 -17.94 5.65 -11.22
CA GLY A 217 -18.37 5.45 -12.59
C GLY A 217 -19.85 5.08 -12.69
N HIS A 218 -20.35 5.01 -13.92
CA HIS A 218 -21.73 4.64 -14.26
C HIS A 218 -21.74 3.39 -15.13
N PRO A 219 -21.60 2.16 -14.58
CA PRO A 219 -21.38 0.94 -15.32
C PRO A 219 -22.55 0.59 -16.27
N TYR A 220 -23.75 1.03 -15.93
CA TYR A 220 -24.97 0.78 -16.70
C TYR A 220 -25.28 1.86 -17.74
N MET A 221 -24.39 2.84 -17.93
CA MET A 221 -24.60 3.86 -18.95
C MET A 221 -24.60 3.22 -20.35
N PRO A 222 -25.61 3.52 -21.21
CA PRO A 222 -25.67 3.00 -22.57
C PRO A 222 -24.41 3.39 -23.35
N GLY A 223 -23.91 2.47 -24.18
CA GLY A 223 -22.72 2.71 -25.02
C GLY A 223 -22.99 3.67 -26.17
N GLU A 224 -24.28 3.73 -26.63
CA GLU A 224 -24.73 4.58 -27.70
C GLU A 224 -25.75 5.59 -27.16
N ASN A 225 -25.82 6.74 -27.81
CA ASN A 225 -26.82 7.74 -27.47
C ASN A 225 -28.25 7.21 -27.83
N PRO A 226 -29.11 6.96 -26.84
CA PRO A 226 -30.42 6.37 -27.09
C PRO A 226 -31.32 7.28 -27.94
N VAL A 227 -31.00 8.57 -28.08
CA VAL A 227 -31.74 9.51 -28.92
C VAL A 227 -31.34 9.38 -30.39
N LEU A 228 -30.15 8.85 -30.69
CA LEU A 228 -29.65 8.65 -32.05
C LEU A 228 -29.89 7.22 -32.56
N SER A 229 -30.11 6.25 -31.68
CA SER A 229 -30.55 4.91 -32.07
C SER A 229 -32.06 4.98 -32.40
N GLN A 230 -32.45 4.65 -33.61
CA GLN A 230 -33.86 4.60 -34.00
C GLN A 230 -34.63 3.72 -33.01
N LEU A 231 -35.40 4.35 -32.13
CA LEU A 231 -36.35 3.71 -31.22
C LEU A 231 -37.61 3.18 -31.94
N ILE A 232 -37.63 3.30 -33.27
CA ILE A 232 -38.78 2.88 -34.10
C ILE A 232 -38.28 1.79 -35.05
N LYS A 233 -38.64 0.56 -34.74
CA LYS A 233 -38.81 -0.52 -35.68
C LYS A 233 -40.27 -0.69 -35.97
#